data_c097f184f7ce197ae5630cc78de1e3bd
#
_entry.id   c097f184f7ce197ae5630cc78de1e3bd
#
_cell.length_a   1.000
_cell.length_b   1.000
_cell.length_c   1.000
_cell.angle_alpha   90.00
_cell.angle_beta   90.00
_cell.angle_gamma   90.00
#
_symmetry.space_group_name_H-M   'P 1'
#
loop_
_entity.id
_entity.type
_entity.pdbx_description
1 polymer ?
#
loop_
_entity_poly.entity_id
_entity_poly.type
_entity_poly.pdbx_seq_one_letter_code
_entity_poly.pdbx_strand_id
1 'polypeptide(L)'
;MVEKLKIGSIVIRCFEFDKMRAFWKEALHYVHSEPVEGGWVILRDPEGNGPNVSLDQTSERRSGKRSRFHFDLYTTDQEGEVERLVKIGATRYPWRYRPDDDFVVLEDPDSNLFCVVQVPIEG
;
A
#
# COMPACT_ATOMS: atom_id res chain seq x y z
N MET A 1 -10.68 -9.72 30.29
CA MET A 1 -9.41 -10.24 29.74
C MET A 1 -8.71 -9.17 28.96
N VAL A 2 -7.44 -8.99 29.23
CA VAL A 2 -6.65 -7.99 28.51
C VAL A 2 -6.11 -8.58 27.21
N GLU A 3 -6.49 -7.98 26.11
CA GLU A 3 -6.00 -8.37 24.82
C GLU A 3 -4.65 -7.72 24.56
N LYS A 4 -3.80 -8.40 23.81
CA LYS A 4 -2.57 -7.77 23.32
C LYS A 4 -2.94 -6.69 22.32
N LEU A 5 -2.15 -5.61 22.29
CA LEU A 5 -2.34 -4.59 21.28
C LEU A 5 -2.04 -5.17 19.91
N LYS A 6 -2.84 -4.78 18.94
CA LYS A 6 -2.63 -5.16 17.54
C LYS A 6 -2.89 -3.95 16.66
N ILE A 7 -2.28 -3.96 15.50
CA ILE A 7 -2.53 -2.89 14.54
C ILE A 7 -3.86 -3.19 13.87
N GLY A 8 -4.89 -2.39 14.20
CA GLY A 8 -6.21 -2.55 13.62
C GLY A 8 -6.34 -1.84 12.28
N SER A 9 -5.73 -0.67 12.17
CA SER A 9 -5.76 0.10 10.93
C SER A 9 -4.51 0.94 10.78
N ILE A 10 -4.05 1.07 9.55
CA ILE A 10 -2.99 2.00 9.18
C ILE A 10 -3.67 3.11 8.41
N VAL A 11 -3.57 4.35 8.92
CA VAL A 11 -4.26 5.48 8.31
C VAL A 11 -3.30 6.27 7.46
N ILE A 12 -3.67 6.48 6.19
CA ILE A 12 -2.87 7.24 5.23
C ILE A 12 -3.67 8.46 4.83
N ARG A 13 -3.12 9.64 5.07
CA ARG A 13 -3.70 10.89 4.57
C ARG A 13 -3.27 11.05 3.13
N CYS A 14 -4.21 11.30 2.24
CA CYS A 14 -3.92 11.33 0.81
C CYS A 14 -4.62 12.49 0.11
N PHE A 15 -3.90 13.08 -0.84
CA PHE A 15 -4.41 14.15 -1.68
C PHE A 15 -5.25 13.56 -2.83
N GLU A 16 -4.74 12.52 -3.48
CA GLU A 16 -5.41 11.85 -4.58
C GLU A 16 -6.31 10.72 -4.06
N PHE A 17 -7.33 11.09 -3.28
CA PHE A 17 -8.15 10.13 -2.52
C PHE A 17 -8.76 9.04 -3.41
N ASP A 18 -9.42 9.42 -4.51
CA ASP A 18 -10.10 8.42 -5.36
C ASP A 18 -9.11 7.48 -6.03
N LYS A 19 -7.97 8.01 -6.48
CA LYS A 19 -6.91 7.18 -7.10
C LYS A 19 -6.28 6.25 -6.07
N MET A 20 -6.06 6.75 -4.85
CA MET A 20 -5.50 5.95 -3.76
C MET A 20 -6.44 4.81 -3.38
N ARG A 21 -7.73 5.12 -3.26
CA ARG A 21 -8.74 4.12 -2.94
C ARG A 21 -8.77 3.01 -3.99
N ALA A 22 -8.85 3.39 -5.25
CA ALA A 22 -8.90 2.43 -6.34
C ALA A 22 -7.61 1.58 -6.41
N PHE A 23 -6.47 2.23 -6.27
CA PHE A 23 -5.18 1.54 -6.33
C PHE A 23 -5.00 0.54 -5.18
N TRP A 24 -5.13 0.99 -3.94
CA TRP A 24 -4.87 0.12 -2.79
C TRP A 24 -5.89 -0.98 -2.61
N LYS A 25 -7.16 -0.70 -2.98
CA LYS A 25 -8.19 -1.74 -3.00
C LYS A 25 -7.80 -2.88 -3.92
N GLU A 26 -7.34 -2.54 -5.12
CA GLU A 26 -6.93 -3.52 -6.11
C GLU A 26 -5.61 -4.18 -5.75
N ALA A 27 -4.64 -3.39 -5.30
CA ALA A 27 -3.31 -3.90 -4.97
C ALA A 27 -3.35 -4.95 -3.87
N LEU A 28 -4.13 -4.69 -2.83
CA LEU A 28 -4.21 -5.57 -1.67
C LEU A 28 -5.35 -6.59 -1.76
N HIS A 29 -6.21 -6.48 -2.77
CA HIS A 29 -7.44 -7.27 -2.87
C HIS A 29 -8.32 -7.06 -1.63
N TYR A 30 -8.37 -5.82 -1.17
CA TYR A 30 -9.20 -5.43 -0.05
C TYR A 30 -10.58 -4.95 -0.53
N VAL A 31 -11.50 -4.86 0.40
CA VAL A 31 -12.87 -4.43 0.12
C VAL A 31 -13.24 -3.27 1.05
N HIS A 32 -14.29 -2.54 0.69
CA HIS A 32 -14.82 -1.48 1.54
C HIS A 32 -16.32 -1.39 1.35
N SER A 33 -16.99 -0.74 2.31
CA SER A 33 -18.42 -0.49 2.24
C SER A 33 -18.73 0.62 1.24
N GLU A 34 -19.92 0.56 0.65
CA GLU A 34 -20.43 1.58 -0.26
C GLU A 34 -21.65 2.24 0.38
N PRO A 35 -21.94 3.52 0.09
CA PRO A 35 -21.10 4.45 -0.70
C PRO A 35 -19.92 5.01 0.12
N VAL A 36 -18.91 5.50 -0.58
CA VAL A 36 -17.78 6.17 0.06
C VAL A 36 -18.11 7.66 0.15
N GLU A 37 -18.19 8.18 1.36
CA GLU A 37 -18.57 9.57 1.61
C GLU A 37 -17.61 10.25 2.58
N GLY A 38 -17.52 11.58 2.48
CA GLY A 38 -16.78 12.37 3.46
C GLY A 38 -15.27 12.28 3.39
N GLY A 39 -14.73 11.77 2.30
CA GLY A 39 -13.26 11.69 2.17
C GLY A 39 -12.61 10.70 3.13
N TRP A 40 -13.31 9.67 3.50
CA TRP A 40 -12.83 8.64 4.41
C TRP A 40 -13.29 7.27 3.92
N VAL A 41 -12.37 6.31 3.92
CA VAL A 41 -12.72 4.94 3.58
C VAL A 41 -11.82 3.99 4.36
N ILE A 42 -12.37 2.87 4.78
CA ILE A 42 -11.62 1.81 5.44
C ILE A 42 -11.57 0.63 4.48
N LEU A 43 -10.35 0.34 3.99
CA LEU A 43 -10.11 -0.85 3.18
C LEU A 43 -9.78 -1.99 4.14
N ARG A 44 -10.47 -3.11 4.00
CA ARG A 44 -10.28 -4.25 4.88
C ARG A 44 -10.03 -5.52 4.11
N ASP A 45 -9.26 -6.40 4.71
CA ASP A 45 -9.01 -7.73 4.18
C ASP A 45 -10.28 -8.57 4.38
N PRO A 46 -10.92 -9.04 3.29
CA PRO A 46 -12.14 -9.86 3.45
C PRO A 46 -11.87 -11.18 4.16
N GLU A 47 -10.63 -11.64 4.20
CA GLU A 47 -10.26 -12.86 4.91
C GLU A 47 -9.81 -12.60 6.34
N GLY A 48 -9.66 -11.33 6.73
CA GLY A 48 -9.31 -10.96 8.09
C GLY A 48 -7.88 -11.24 8.50
N ASN A 49 -6.97 -11.44 7.53
CA ASN A 49 -5.59 -11.81 7.83
C ASN A 49 -4.65 -10.62 7.97
N GLY A 50 -5.04 -9.46 7.47
CA GLY A 50 -4.20 -8.27 7.51
C GLY A 50 -4.89 -7.12 8.23
N PRO A 51 -4.13 -6.06 8.56
CA PRO A 51 -4.71 -4.86 9.15
C PRO A 51 -5.52 -4.09 8.13
N ASN A 52 -6.47 -3.29 8.60
CA ASN A 52 -7.18 -2.36 7.74
C ASN A 52 -6.21 -1.28 7.26
N VAL A 53 -6.49 -0.75 6.07
CA VAL A 53 -5.82 0.43 5.55
C VAL A 53 -6.91 1.47 5.35
N SER A 54 -6.84 2.56 6.10
CA SER A 54 -7.83 3.62 6.05
C SER A 54 -7.25 4.81 5.29
N LEU A 55 -8.04 5.40 4.44
CA LEU A 55 -7.62 6.56 3.67
C LEU A 55 -8.41 7.77 4.13
N ASP A 56 -7.70 8.86 4.38
CA ASP A 56 -8.27 10.11 4.89
C ASP A 56 -7.86 11.23 3.95
N GLN A 57 -8.83 11.85 3.29
CA GLN A 57 -8.57 12.88 2.31
C GLN A 57 -7.98 14.12 2.96
N THR A 58 -6.94 14.67 2.35
CA THR A 58 -6.37 15.94 2.73
C THR A 58 -6.41 16.89 1.54
N SER A 59 -6.48 18.20 1.81
CA SER A 59 -6.45 19.22 0.76
C SER A 59 -5.05 19.61 0.33
N GLU A 60 -4.03 19.06 0.98
CA GLU A 60 -2.65 19.44 0.72
C GLU A 60 -1.84 18.29 0.14
N ARG A 61 -1.05 18.60 -0.90
CA ARG A 61 -0.10 17.64 -1.44
C ARG A 61 1.07 17.48 -0.48
N ARG A 62 1.73 16.34 -0.57
CA ARG A 62 2.96 16.11 0.20
C ARG A 62 4.02 17.15 -0.16
N SER A 63 4.83 17.48 0.84
CA SER A 63 5.88 18.48 0.71
C SER A 63 7.17 17.98 0.04
N GLY A 64 7.16 16.79 -0.52
CA GLY A 64 8.32 16.22 -1.22
C GLY A 64 9.28 15.44 -0.33
N LYS A 65 9.08 15.42 0.98
CA LYS A 65 9.89 14.61 1.89
C LYS A 65 9.35 13.19 1.93
N ARG A 66 10.25 12.22 2.09
CA ARG A 66 9.85 10.82 2.28
C ARG A 66 9.04 10.68 3.55
N SER A 67 8.06 9.78 3.53
CA SER A 67 7.38 9.35 4.73
C SER A 67 8.36 8.60 5.63
N ARG A 68 8.14 8.70 6.93
CA ARG A 68 8.91 7.90 7.88
C ARG A 68 8.50 6.43 7.87
N PHE A 69 7.30 6.17 7.38
CA PHE A 69 6.76 4.81 7.29
C PHE A 69 6.55 4.45 5.83
N HIS A 70 6.71 3.17 5.52
CA HIS A 70 6.37 2.64 4.21
C HIS A 70 5.89 1.21 4.39
N PHE A 71 5.22 0.66 3.36
CA PHE A 71 4.82 -0.74 3.37
C PHE A 71 5.91 -1.57 2.73
N ASP A 72 6.15 -2.74 3.31
CA ASP A 72 6.85 -3.83 2.63
C ASP A 72 5.81 -4.88 2.30
N LEU A 73 5.57 -5.10 1.03
CA LEU A 73 4.59 -6.09 0.57
C LEU A 73 5.35 -7.35 0.16
N TYR A 74 5.07 -8.45 0.79
CA TYR A 74 5.77 -9.71 0.57
C TYR A 74 5.08 -10.54 -0.48
N THR A 75 5.87 -11.12 -1.38
CA THR A 75 5.35 -11.97 -2.44
C THR A 75 6.41 -13.01 -2.82
N THR A 76 5.95 -14.14 -3.33
CA THR A 76 6.83 -15.14 -3.92
C THR A 76 7.01 -14.93 -5.42
N ASP A 77 6.36 -13.91 -6.00
CA ASP A 77 6.44 -13.56 -7.42
C ASP A 77 6.62 -12.05 -7.58
N GLN A 78 7.79 -11.54 -7.19
CA GLN A 78 8.07 -10.12 -7.21
C GLN A 78 7.90 -9.51 -8.61
N GLU A 79 8.47 -10.15 -9.62
CA GLU A 79 8.42 -9.61 -10.99
C GLU A 79 6.98 -9.46 -11.49
N GLY A 80 6.17 -10.49 -11.33
CA GLY A 80 4.78 -10.46 -11.75
C GLY A 80 3.96 -9.45 -10.97
N GLU A 81 4.19 -9.34 -9.67
CA GLU A 81 3.47 -8.38 -8.83
C GLU A 81 3.87 -6.95 -9.14
N VAL A 82 5.15 -6.68 -9.39
CA VAL A 82 5.58 -5.34 -9.78
C VAL A 82 4.91 -4.93 -11.10
N GLU A 83 4.87 -5.83 -12.08
CA GLU A 83 4.20 -5.54 -13.36
C GLU A 83 2.72 -5.24 -13.15
N ARG A 84 2.05 -6.03 -12.32
CA ARG A 84 0.62 -5.83 -12.02
C ARG A 84 0.39 -4.48 -11.35
N LEU A 85 1.21 -4.15 -10.36
CA LEU A 85 1.03 -2.89 -9.59
C LEU A 85 1.30 -1.67 -10.47
N VAL A 86 2.30 -1.72 -11.34
CA VAL A 86 2.56 -0.63 -12.29
C VAL A 86 1.36 -0.46 -13.23
N LYS A 87 0.80 -1.56 -13.69
CA LYS A 87 -0.34 -1.53 -14.60
C LYS A 87 -1.57 -0.86 -13.97
N ILE A 88 -1.76 -1.03 -12.67
CA ILE A 88 -2.91 -0.43 -11.97
C ILE A 88 -2.64 0.94 -11.35
N GLY A 89 -1.44 1.51 -11.55
CA GLY A 89 -1.20 2.89 -11.18
C GLY A 89 0.07 3.20 -10.39
N ALA A 90 0.86 2.21 -10.02
CA ALA A 90 2.12 2.46 -9.36
C ALA A 90 3.18 2.92 -10.37
N THR A 91 4.18 3.63 -9.87
CA THR A 91 5.31 4.09 -10.67
C THR A 91 6.59 3.54 -10.06
N ARG A 92 7.51 3.11 -10.91
CA ARG A 92 8.83 2.69 -10.41
C ARG A 92 9.59 3.91 -9.92
N TYR A 93 10.19 3.77 -8.73
CA TYR A 93 10.98 4.85 -8.15
C TYR A 93 12.46 4.63 -8.49
N PRO A 94 13.22 5.66 -8.89
CA PRO A 94 14.65 5.50 -9.16
C PRO A 94 15.40 5.21 -7.87
N TRP A 95 15.93 4.01 -7.78
CA TRP A 95 16.61 3.51 -6.59
C TRP A 95 17.88 2.80 -7.01
N ARG A 96 18.95 2.97 -6.23
CA ARG A 96 20.22 2.30 -6.50
C ARG A 96 20.23 0.94 -5.79
N TYR A 97 19.99 -0.11 -6.55
CA TYR A 97 19.96 -1.46 -6.00
C TYR A 97 21.35 -2.07 -5.88
N ARG A 98 21.51 -2.92 -4.86
CA ARG A 98 22.69 -3.79 -4.71
C ARG A 98 22.33 -5.15 -5.30
N PRO A 99 23.34 -5.95 -5.71
CA PRO A 99 23.05 -7.24 -6.36
C PRO A 99 22.22 -8.21 -5.52
N ASP A 100 22.30 -8.13 -4.20
CA ASP A 100 21.59 -9.01 -3.29
C ASP A 100 20.30 -8.41 -2.70
N ASP A 101 19.89 -7.25 -3.18
CA ASP A 101 18.63 -6.64 -2.73
C ASP A 101 17.44 -7.48 -3.18
N ASP A 102 16.53 -7.72 -2.25
CA ASP A 102 15.34 -8.55 -2.49
C ASP A 102 14.07 -7.73 -2.70
N PHE A 103 14.20 -6.43 -2.84
CA PHE A 103 13.05 -5.53 -2.92
C PHE A 103 13.09 -4.63 -4.16
N VAL A 104 11.90 -4.21 -4.58
CA VAL A 104 11.73 -3.18 -5.64
C VAL A 104 10.95 -2.03 -5.03
N VAL A 105 11.42 -0.80 -5.23
CA VAL A 105 10.77 0.40 -4.69
C VAL A 105 9.82 0.98 -5.73
N LEU A 106 8.57 1.17 -5.32
CA LEU A 106 7.53 1.76 -6.16
C LEU A 106 6.93 2.97 -5.44
N GLU A 107 6.24 3.81 -6.22
CA GLU A 107 5.41 4.89 -5.69
C GLU A 107 3.95 4.58 -5.94
N ASP A 108 3.10 4.87 -4.96
CA ASP A 108 1.66 4.80 -5.16
C ASP A 108 1.15 6.08 -5.86
N PRO A 109 -0.15 6.17 -6.20
CA PRO A 109 -0.66 7.36 -6.91
C PRO A 109 -0.50 8.68 -6.17
N ASP A 110 -0.26 8.64 -4.86
CA ASP A 110 -0.03 9.84 -4.06
C ASP A 110 1.45 10.03 -3.72
N SER A 111 2.33 9.35 -4.46
CA SER A 111 3.80 9.42 -4.34
C SER A 111 4.37 8.88 -3.04
N ASN A 112 3.64 8.02 -2.36
CA ASN A 112 4.18 7.30 -1.20
C ASN A 112 5.02 6.13 -1.68
N LEU A 113 6.21 6.00 -1.12
CA LEU A 113 7.08 4.89 -1.46
C LEU A 113 6.64 3.62 -0.73
N PHE A 114 6.72 2.51 -1.42
CA PHE A 114 6.52 1.20 -0.81
C PHE A 114 7.41 0.20 -1.54
N CYS A 115 7.65 -0.93 -0.89
CA CYS A 115 8.54 -1.95 -1.44
C CYS A 115 7.80 -3.24 -1.70
N VAL A 116 8.15 -3.90 -2.79
CA VAL A 116 7.70 -5.26 -3.09
C VAL A 116 8.89 -6.17 -2.84
N VAL A 117 8.76 -7.04 -1.86
CA VAL A 117 9.85 -7.87 -1.35
C VAL A 117 9.65 -9.31 -1.79
N GLN A 118 10.67 -9.86 -2.45
CA GLN A 118 10.66 -11.28 -2.82
C GLN A 118 10.96 -12.10 -1.58
N VAL A 119 10.05 -12.99 -1.23
CA VAL A 119 10.29 -13.94 -0.14
C VAL A 119 10.52 -15.32 -0.73
N PRO A 120 11.21 -16.21 0.01
CA PRO A 120 11.48 -17.54 -0.51
C PRO A 120 10.21 -18.32 -0.80
N ILE A 121 10.23 -19.08 -1.89
CA ILE A 121 9.16 -20.02 -2.20
C ILE A 121 9.34 -21.21 -1.29
N GLU A 122 8.32 -21.51 -0.50
CA GLU A 122 8.34 -22.70 0.36
C GLU A 122 7.95 -23.91 -0.45
N GLY A 123 8.86 -24.87 -0.49
CA GLY A 123 8.67 -26.10 -1.26
C GLY A 123 8.10 -27.24 -0.45
#